data_e6d8082eb6b7142b1c22fb8415958049
#
_entry.id   e6d8082eb6b7142b1c22fb8415958049
#
_cell.length_a   1.000
_cell.length_b   1.000
_cell.length_c   1.000
_cell.angle_alpha   90.00
_cell.angle_beta   90.00
_cell.angle_gamma   90.00
#
_symmetry.space_group_name_H-M   'P 1'
#
loop_
_entity.id
_entity.type
_entity.pdbx_description
1 polymer ?
#
loop_
_entity_poly.entity_id
_entity_poly.type
_entity_poly.pdbx_seq_one_letter_code
_entity_poly.pdbx_strand_id
1 'polypeptide(L)'
;MTIELKRSAQAVAESFKSSDLVFGGKKLNILRSGTGAPIVLFHSLLADRTSFDPLALMLAKTHNVITLSLPGFPGSDFVGSELSALADQIVGAIATLKLSQKPILLGNGFGGFVALVCALRHPDFAARLVLADCGACFSEPGRAAFRNMSNAAKEKGLGAVADIAMRRLFAPEFQSQNPELIADRKSRFLTLPTETFHGACTALSELDLRPQLAGMSLPTLVLVGDMDEATPPPMSHELAQLLPNAQLIVLESCAHVPQLQSPNVFMENIKAFIEA
;
A
#
# COMPACT_ATOMS: atom_id res chain seq x y z
N MET A 1 2.03 -14.19 16.91
CA MET A 1 2.90 -13.81 15.77
C MET A 1 3.80 -14.97 15.44
N THR A 2 3.67 -15.54 14.23
CA THR A 2 4.50 -16.70 13.87
C THR A 2 5.97 -16.37 14.06
N ILE A 3 6.79 -17.38 14.39
CA ILE A 3 8.25 -17.24 14.58
C ILE A 3 8.88 -16.54 13.38
N GLU A 4 8.36 -16.80 12.19
CA GLU A 4 8.84 -16.23 10.92
C GLU A 4 8.59 -14.72 10.81
N LEU A 5 7.45 -14.22 11.25
CA LEU A 5 7.14 -12.79 11.24
C LEU A 5 7.92 -12.00 12.30
N LYS A 6 8.16 -12.60 13.48
CA LYS A 6 9.07 -12.01 14.48
C LYS A 6 10.48 -11.90 13.93
N ARG A 7 10.97 -12.93 13.24
CA ARG A 7 12.27 -12.93 12.58
C ARG A 7 12.35 -11.88 11.48
N SER A 8 11.30 -11.74 10.65
CA SER A 8 11.26 -10.71 9.61
C SER A 8 11.30 -9.30 10.19
N ALA A 9 10.51 -9.00 11.21
CA ALA A 9 10.50 -7.69 11.87
C ALA A 9 11.87 -7.36 12.51
N GLN A 10 12.50 -8.33 13.17
CA GLN A 10 13.85 -8.18 13.73
C GLN A 10 14.88 -7.97 12.64
N ALA A 11 14.87 -8.76 11.57
CA ALA A 11 15.81 -8.64 10.46
C ALA A 11 15.66 -7.28 9.74
N VAL A 12 14.43 -6.75 9.59
CA VAL A 12 14.22 -5.40 9.07
C VAL A 12 14.81 -4.35 10.01
N ALA A 13 14.57 -4.46 11.32
CA ALA A 13 15.12 -3.53 12.31
C ALA A 13 16.67 -3.50 12.29
N GLU A 14 17.31 -4.63 12.02
CA GLU A 14 18.77 -4.75 11.95
C GLU A 14 19.36 -4.28 10.61
N SER A 15 18.65 -4.47 9.49
CA SER A 15 19.17 -4.24 8.14
C SER A 15 18.67 -2.96 7.47
N PHE A 16 17.53 -2.41 7.92
CA PHE A 16 16.95 -1.19 7.36
C PHE A 16 17.28 0.03 8.22
N LYS A 17 17.75 1.09 7.57
CA LYS A 17 18.00 2.38 8.22
C LYS A 17 16.76 3.26 8.17
N SER A 18 16.31 3.71 9.34
CA SER A 18 15.23 4.70 9.45
C SER A 18 15.76 6.10 9.19
N SER A 19 15.01 6.90 8.44
CA SER A 19 15.28 8.32 8.26
C SER A 19 14.00 9.09 8.02
N ASP A 20 14.03 10.39 8.35
CA ASP A 20 12.97 11.33 8.09
C ASP A 20 13.37 12.22 6.90
N LEU A 21 12.54 12.19 5.85
CA LEU A 21 12.65 13.11 4.72
C LEU A 21 11.76 14.31 4.98
N VAL A 22 12.22 15.50 4.69
CA VAL A 22 11.43 16.74 4.89
C VAL A 22 11.19 17.40 3.54
N PHE A 23 9.93 17.65 3.23
CA PHE A 23 9.50 18.40 2.05
C PHE A 23 8.34 19.33 2.43
N GLY A 24 8.39 20.60 2.01
CA GLY A 24 7.39 21.59 2.38
C GLY A 24 7.19 21.77 3.90
N GLY A 25 8.25 21.53 4.71
CA GLY A 25 8.18 21.59 6.19
C GLY A 25 7.47 20.40 6.84
N LYS A 26 7.08 19.37 6.06
CA LYS A 26 6.42 18.15 6.54
C LYS A 26 7.35 16.95 6.46
N LYS A 27 7.30 16.11 7.47
CA LYS A 27 8.13 14.92 7.63
C LYS A 27 7.46 13.70 6.98
N LEU A 28 8.26 12.93 6.22
CA LEU A 28 7.92 11.59 5.75
C LEU A 28 8.95 10.60 6.30
N ASN A 29 8.53 9.68 7.14
CA ASN A 29 9.40 8.64 7.69
C ASN A 29 9.54 7.47 6.72
N ILE A 30 10.77 7.04 6.48
CA ILE A 30 11.10 5.89 5.64
C ILE A 30 12.01 4.90 6.34
N LEU A 31 11.97 3.64 5.90
CA LEU A 31 13.03 2.67 6.11
C LEU A 31 13.69 2.38 4.76
N ARG A 32 15.02 2.26 4.74
CA ARG A 32 15.77 2.02 3.50
C ARG A 32 16.83 0.95 3.69
N SER A 33 16.92 0.02 2.74
CA SER A 33 17.96 -1.01 2.68
C SER A 33 18.22 -1.49 1.26
N GLY A 34 19.35 -2.18 1.06
CA GLY A 34 19.73 -2.77 -0.22
C GLY A 34 20.36 -1.75 -1.17
N THR A 35 20.75 -2.27 -2.34
CA THR A 35 21.39 -1.52 -3.44
C THR A 35 20.78 -1.97 -4.77
N GLY A 36 20.95 -1.19 -5.84
CA GLY A 36 20.38 -1.46 -7.15
C GLY A 36 19.21 -0.54 -7.49
N ALA A 37 18.31 -0.97 -8.38
CA ALA A 37 17.15 -0.19 -8.80
C ALA A 37 16.27 0.19 -7.62
N PRO A 38 15.86 1.46 -7.47
CA PRO A 38 15.04 1.87 -6.34
C PRO A 38 13.60 1.36 -6.50
N ILE A 39 13.04 0.84 -5.39
CA ILE A 39 11.64 0.47 -5.28
C ILE A 39 11.04 1.09 -4.01
N VAL A 40 9.90 1.76 -4.17
CA VAL A 40 9.19 2.45 -3.08
C VAL A 40 7.90 1.69 -2.78
N LEU A 41 7.70 1.32 -1.51
CA LEU A 41 6.60 0.48 -1.04
C LEU A 41 5.58 1.31 -0.27
N PHE A 42 4.30 1.23 -0.69
CA PHE A 42 3.16 2.00 -0.17
C PHE A 42 2.15 1.05 0.46
N HIS A 43 1.96 1.11 1.76
CA HIS A 43 1.10 0.18 2.51
C HIS A 43 -0.40 0.51 2.43
N SER A 44 -1.26 -0.47 2.76
CA SER A 44 -2.72 -0.30 2.82
C SER A 44 -3.17 0.54 4.02
N LEU A 45 -4.42 1.07 3.96
CA LEU A 45 -5.06 1.83 5.04
C LEU A 45 -5.24 1.03 6.33
N LEU A 46 -5.65 -0.23 6.20
CA LEU A 46 -5.92 -1.12 7.34
C LEU A 46 -4.66 -1.84 7.86
N ALA A 47 -3.51 -1.53 7.26
CA ALA A 47 -2.20 -2.05 7.62
C ALA A 47 -1.22 -0.89 7.87
N ASP A 48 0.03 -1.21 8.14
CA ASP A 48 1.13 -0.27 8.20
C ASP A 48 2.30 -0.76 7.32
N ARG A 49 3.40 0.01 7.27
CA ARG A 49 4.58 -0.36 6.46
C ARG A 49 5.13 -1.74 6.77
N THR A 50 4.94 -2.26 8.00
CA THR A 50 5.44 -3.58 8.40
C THR A 50 4.70 -4.73 7.71
N SER A 51 3.60 -4.45 6.98
CA SER A 51 2.96 -5.43 6.11
C SER A 51 3.85 -5.85 4.94
N PHE A 52 4.88 -5.06 4.64
CA PHE A 52 5.87 -5.35 3.61
C PHE A 52 7.14 -6.00 4.15
N ASP A 53 7.34 -6.15 5.46
CA ASP A 53 8.61 -6.61 6.03
C ASP A 53 9.16 -7.90 5.37
N PRO A 54 8.38 -8.98 5.16
CA PRO A 54 8.89 -10.18 4.51
C PRO A 54 9.32 -9.91 3.06
N LEU A 55 8.50 -9.20 2.29
CA LEU A 55 8.79 -8.86 0.90
C LEU A 55 9.98 -7.89 0.78
N ALA A 56 10.07 -6.90 1.67
CA ALA A 56 11.15 -5.91 1.70
C ALA A 56 12.51 -6.56 1.90
N LEU A 57 12.61 -7.57 2.78
CA LEU A 57 13.83 -8.37 2.98
C LEU A 57 14.23 -9.15 1.73
N MET A 58 13.27 -9.67 0.98
CA MET A 58 13.54 -10.36 -0.29
C MET A 58 14.03 -9.40 -1.36
N LEU A 59 13.35 -8.26 -1.53
CA LEU A 59 13.68 -7.22 -2.49
C LEU A 59 15.02 -6.56 -2.21
N ALA A 60 15.39 -6.35 -0.94
CA ALA A 60 16.64 -5.70 -0.54
C ALA A 60 17.91 -6.46 -0.96
N LYS A 61 17.78 -7.72 -1.40
CA LYS A 61 18.90 -8.51 -1.94
C LYS A 61 19.35 -7.99 -3.32
N THR A 62 18.45 -7.35 -4.07
CA THR A 62 18.71 -6.91 -5.46
C THR A 62 18.28 -5.48 -5.74
N HIS A 63 17.50 -4.86 -4.86
CA HIS A 63 16.94 -3.51 -5.03
C HIS A 63 17.30 -2.60 -3.86
N ASN A 64 17.33 -1.29 -4.13
CA ASN A 64 17.34 -0.26 -3.11
C ASN A 64 15.90 -0.03 -2.65
N VAL A 65 15.50 -0.71 -1.58
CA VAL A 65 14.13 -0.72 -1.06
C VAL A 65 13.88 0.47 -0.14
N ILE A 66 12.79 1.17 -0.35
CA ILE A 66 12.32 2.29 0.45
C ILE A 66 10.90 1.98 0.88
N THR A 67 10.67 1.68 2.17
CA THR A 67 9.32 1.50 2.73
C THR A 67 8.85 2.79 3.38
N LEU A 68 7.69 3.28 2.99
CA LEU A 68 7.11 4.50 3.54
C LEU A 68 6.25 4.19 4.77
N SER A 69 6.28 5.06 5.78
CA SER A 69 5.08 5.32 6.56
C SER A 69 4.29 6.40 5.82
N LEU A 70 3.11 6.08 5.30
CA LEU A 70 2.35 7.05 4.49
C LEU A 70 2.04 8.33 5.30
N PRO A 71 1.88 9.50 4.66
CA PRO A 71 1.56 10.74 5.35
C PRO A 71 0.35 10.59 6.28
N GLY A 72 0.49 11.06 7.53
CA GLY A 72 -0.51 10.91 8.58
C GLY A 72 -0.44 9.61 9.38
N PHE A 73 0.26 8.58 8.89
CA PHE A 73 0.51 7.35 9.64
C PHE A 73 1.65 7.55 10.67
N PRO A 74 1.75 6.68 11.70
CA PRO A 74 2.75 6.82 12.74
C PRO A 74 4.17 7.00 12.18
N GLY A 75 4.82 8.09 12.57
CA GLY A 75 6.15 8.47 12.11
C GLY A 75 6.17 9.52 11.00
N SER A 76 5.08 9.76 10.29
CA SER A 76 4.95 10.77 9.21
C SER A 76 3.92 11.83 9.56
N ASP A 77 4.15 13.06 9.12
CA ASP A 77 3.24 14.17 9.37
C ASP A 77 1.97 14.06 8.52
N PHE A 78 0.86 14.54 9.06
CA PHE A 78 -0.38 14.70 8.32
C PHE A 78 -0.27 15.87 7.34
N VAL A 79 -0.69 15.66 6.09
CA VAL A 79 -0.61 16.66 5.00
C VAL A 79 -1.97 16.98 4.38
N GLY A 80 -3.04 16.54 5.01
CA GLY A 80 -4.40 16.61 4.49
C GLY A 80 -4.92 15.25 4.06
N SER A 81 -6.18 15.23 3.61
CA SER A 81 -6.89 13.99 3.24
C SER A 81 -6.86 13.71 1.74
N GLU A 82 -6.54 14.70 0.93
CA GLU A 82 -6.54 14.60 -0.52
C GLU A 82 -5.40 13.68 -1.01
N LEU A 83 -5.70 12.71 -1.87
CA LEU A 83 -4.68 11.84 -2.46
C LEU A 83 -3.62 12.63 -3.23
N SER A 84 -4.00 13.75 -3.82
CA SER A 84 -3.09 14.68 -4.49
C SER A 84 -2.05 15.26 -3.55
N ALA A 85 -2.45 15.68 -2.34
CA ALA A 85 -1.53 16.21 -1.33
C ALA A 85 -0.58 15.13 -0.81
N LEU A 86 -1.08 13.90 -0.61
CA LEU A 86 -0.23 12.77 -0.24
C LEU A 86 0.81 12.47 -1.34
N ALA A 87 0.37 12.44 -2.60
CA ALA A 87 1.24 12.17 -3.74
C ALA A 87 2.33 13.24 -3.88
N ASP A 88 1.98 14.52 -3.82
CA ASP A 88 2.92 15.63 -3.95
C ASP A 88 3.95 15.62 -2.80
N GLN A 89 3.52 15.34 -1.58
CA GLN A 89 4.40 15.19 -0.43
C GLN A 89 5.38 14.03 -0.60
N ILE A 90 4.91 12.85 -1.02
CA ILE A 90 5.74 11.66 -1.20
C ILE A 90 6.75 11.89 -2.32
N VAL A 91 6.30 12.35 -3.48
CA VAL A 91 7.18 12.60 -4.62
C VAL A 91 8.25 13.65 -4.28
N GLY A 92 7.84 14.78 -3.67
CA GLY A 92 8.78 15.82 -3.26
C GLY A 92 9.80 15.32 -2.22
N ALA A 93 9.34 14.55 -1.22
CA ALA A 93 10.23 13.99 -0.21
C ALA A 93 11.21 12.95 -0.80
N ILE A 94 10.73 12.01 -1.62
CA ILE A 94 11.59 10.99 -2.26
C ILE A 94 12.60 11.64 -3.23
N ALA A 95 12.24 12.72 -3.92
CA ALA A 95 13.14 13.45 -4.80
C ALA A 95 14.39 13.99 -4.06
N THR A 96 14.26 14.29 -2.75
CA THR A 96 15.41 14.73 -1.92
C THR A 96 16.50 13.67 -1.79
N LEU A 97 16.17 12.39 -1.99
CA LEU A 97 17.13 11.27 -1.95
C LEU A 97 18.08 11.25 -3.16
N LYS A 98 17.78 12.00 -4.23
CA LYS A 98 18.56 12.04 -5.47
C LYS A 98 18.91 10.64 -5.96
N LEU A 99 17.87 9.79 -6.12
CA LEU A 99 18.03 8.42 -6.58
C LEU A 99 18.73 8.40 -7.94
N SER A 100 19.55 7.37 -8.18
CA SER A 100 20.34 7.23 -9.42
C SER A 100 19.50 6.98 -10.67
N GLN A 101 18.27 6.52 -10.49
CA GLN A 101 17.28 6.26 -11.54
C GLN A 101 15.86 6.40 -11.00
N LYS A 102 14.88 6.48 -11.91
CA LYS A 102 13.46 6.55 -11.55
C LYS A 102 13.05 5.31 -10.73
N PRO A 103 12.32 5.45 -9.61
CA PRO A 103 11.91 4.32 -8.80
C PRO A 103 10.78 3.50 -9.46
N ILE A 104 10.70 2.24 -9.07
CA ILE A 104 9.48 1.45 -9.20
C ILE A 104 8.58 1.80 -8.02
N LEU A 105 7.30 2.08 -8.25
CA LEU A 105 6.32 2.25 -7.18
C LEU A 105 5.53 0.96 -7.01
N LEU A 106 5.49 0.42 -5.80
CA LEU A 106 4.70 -0.75 -5.46
C LEU A 106 3.74 -0.38 -4.33
N GLY A 107 2.45 -0.38 -4.63
CA GLY A 107 1.40 -0.02 -3.68
C GLY A 107 0.39 -1.14 -3.47
N ASN A 108 -0.07 -1.31 -2.22
CA ASN A 108 -1.13 -2.23 -1.86
C ASN A 108 -2.33 -1.47 -1.27
N GLY A 109 -3.54 -1.77 -1.71
CA GLY A 109 -4.77 -1.16 -1.23
C GLY A 109 -4.74 0.35 -1.33
N PHE A 110 -4.91 1.06 -0.21
CA PHE A 110 -4.79 2.52 -0.15
C PHE A 110 -3.47 3.03 -0.72
N GLY A 111 -2.36 2.36 -0.40
CA GLY A 111 -1.06 2.67 -0.97
C GLY A 111 -0.99 2.49 -2.48
N GLY A 112 -1.78 1.57 -3.05
CA GLY A 112 -1.93 1.40 -4.49
C GLY A 112 -2.59 2.63 -5.15
N PHE A 113 -3.67 3.14 -4.55
CA PHE A 113 -4.31 4.38 -5.03
C PHE A 113 -3.37 5.58 -4.91
N VAL A 114 -2.63 5.72 -3.80
CA VAL A 114 -1.65 6.80 -3.63
C VAL A 114 -0.52 6.69 -4.66
N ALA A 115 0.04 5.50 -4.90
CA ALA A 115 1.08 5.26 -5.91
C ALA A 115 0.59 5.59 -7.33
N LEU A 116 -0.66 5.21 -7.65
CA LEU A 116 -1.29 5.53 -8.92
C LEU A 116 -1.45 7.06 -9.10
N VAL A 117 -1.88 7.77 -8.06
CA VAL A 117 -1.99 9.24 -8.09
C VAL A 117 -0.60 9.89 -8.18
N CYS A 118 0.45 9.34 -7.54
CA CYS A 118 1.83 9.80 -7.77
C CYS A 118 2.22 9.72 -9.25
N ALA A 119 1.94 8.58 -9.91
CA ALA A 119 2.26 8.38 -11.32
C ALA A 119 1.45 9.30 -12.25
N LEU A 120 0.15 9.52 -11.97
CA LEU A 120 -0.71 10.41 -12.76
C LEU A 120 -0.29 11.88 -12.67
N ARG A 121 0.06 12.35 -11.46
CA ARG A 121 0.43 13.76 -11.23
C ARG A 121 1.87 14.07 -11.59
N HIS A 122 2.75 13.07 -11.49
CA HIS A 122 4.19 13.19 -11.74
C HIS A 122 4.65 12.13 -12.73
N PRO A 123 4.28 12.23 -14.03
CA PRO A 123 4.48 11.14 -15.00
C PRO A 123 5.96 10.78 -15.25
N ASP A 124 6.87 11.69 -14.93
CA ASP A 124 8.31 11.47 -15.05
C ASP A 124 8.97 10.89 -13.80
N PHE A 125 8.23 10.71 -12.71
CA PHE A 125 8.78 10.29 -11.43
C PHE A 125 9.14 8.81 -11.38
N ALA A 126 8.28 7.93 -11.87
CA ALA A 126 8.43 6.49 -11.78
C ALA A 126 8.91 5.83 -13.07
N ALA A 127 9.59 4.69 -12.96
CA ALA A 127 9.94 3.82 -14.09
C ALA A 127 8.84 2.80 -14.40
N ARG A 128 8.19 2.26 -13.38
CA ARG A 128 7.16 1.22 -13.44
C ARG A 128 6.21 1.34 -12.26
N LEU A 129 5.05 0.71 -12.36
CA LEU A 129 4.04 0.70 -11.31
C LEU A 129 3.57 -0.73 -11.04
N VAL A 130 3.56 -1.14 -9.78
CA VAL A 130 2.97 -2.39 -9.30
C VAL A 130 1.83 -2.04 -8.37
N LEU A 131 0.61 -2.43 -8.74
CA LEU A 131 -0.62 -2.11 -8.01
C LEU A 131 -1.26 -3.41 -7.52
N ALA A 132 -1.24 -3.62 -6.22
CA ALA A 132 -1.84 -4.78 -5.59
C ALA A 132 -3.13 -4.41 -4.87
N ASP A 133 -4.20 -5.15 -5.15
CA ASP A 133 -5.46 -5.06 -4.41
C ASP A 133 -5.99 -3.60 -4.35
N CYS A 134 -6.15 -3.00 -5.51
CA CYS A 134 -6.73 -1.67 -5.68
C CYS A 134 -7.52 -1.58 -7.00
N GLY A 135 -8.07 -0.41 -7.31
CA GLY A 135 -8.90 -0.20 -8.50
C GLY A 135 -8.85 1.24 -9.00
N ALA A 136 -9.78 1.62 -9.86
CA ALA A 136 -9.91 2.96 -10.39
C ALA A 136 -10.96 3.81 -9.65
N CYS A 137 -12.00 3.17 -9.10
CA CYS A 137 -13.07 3.79 -8.32
C CYS A 137 -13.77 2.74 -7.46
N PHE A 138 -14.63 3.19 -6.56
CA PHE A 138 -15.51 2.30 -5.79
C PHE A 138 -16.96 2.40 -6.26
N SER A 139 -17.69 1.29 -6.21
CA SER A 139 -19.14 1.25 -6.36
C SER A 139 -19.82 2.01 -5.23
N GLU A 140 -21.10 2.41 -5.40
CA GLU A 140 -21.80 3.12 -4.32
C GLU A 140 -21.89 2.32 -3.01
N PRO A 141 -22.12 0.99 -2.99
CA PRO A 141 -22.00 0.20 -1.75
C PRO A 141 -20.59 0.26 -1.12
N GLY A 142 -19.53 0.26 -1.93
CA GLY A 142 -18.15 0.42 -1.46
C GLY A 142 -17.89 1.80 -0.84
N ARG A 143 -18.36 2.87 -1.50
CA ARG A 143 -18.30 4.25 -1.00
C ARG A 143 -19.05 4.39 0.34
N ALA A 144 -20.26 3.83 0.41
CA ALA A 144 -21.05 3.82 1.65
C ALA A 144 -20.35 3.07 2.78
N ALA A 145 -19.67 1.95 2.48
CA ALA A 145 -18.90 1.21 3.49
C ALA A 145 -17.77 2.05 4.10
N PHE A 146 -17.04 2.84 3.30
CA PHE A 146 -16.02 3.77 3.82
C PHE A 146 -16.63 4.87 4.68
N ARG A 147 -17.73 5.48 4.25
CA ARG A 147 -18.44 6.50 5.05
C ARG A 147 -18.91 5.92 6.39
N ASN A 148 -19.48 4.71 6.40
CA ASN A 148 -19.95 4.05 7.62
C ASN A 148 -18.78 3.70 8.57
N MET A 149 -17.68 3.16 8.05
CA MET A 149 -16.48 2.87 8.85
C MET A 149 -15.88 4.15 9.45
N SER A 150 -15.80 5.21 8.64
CA SER A 150 -15.32 6.51 9.07
C SER A 150 -16.16 7.10 10.21
N ASN A 151 -17.50 7.09 10.07
CA ASN A 151 -18.42 7.58 11.10
C ASN A 151 -18.32 6.75 12.38
N ALA A 152 -18.30 5.43 12.28
CA ALA A 152 -18.16 4.55 13.44
C ALA A 152 -16.83 4.78 14.18
N ALA A 153 -15.73 4.96 13.45
CA ALA A 153 -14.43 5.25 14.03
C ALA A 153 -14.38 6.64 14.67
N LYS A 154 -15.05 7.64 14.09
CA LYS A 154 -15.14 9.00 14.64
C LYS A 154 -15.95 9.04 15.94
N GLU A 155 -17.05 8.30 16.00
CA GLU A 155 -17.96 8.27 17.16
C GLU A 155 -17.43 7.42 18.33
N LYS A 156 -16.83 6.27 18.01
CA LYS A 156 -16.51 5.20 18.99
C LYS A 156 -15.04 4.78 19.00
N GLY A 157 -14.20 5.48 18.22
CA GLY A 157 -12.78 5.12 18.05
C GLY A 157 -12.57 3.95 17.08
N LEU A 158 -11.31 3.73 16.69
CA LEU A 158 -10.92 2.67 15.73
C LEU A 158 -11.28 1.25 16.21
N GLY A 159 -11.40 1.05 17.52
CA GLY A 159 -11.84 -0.23 18.09
C GLY A 159 -13.18 -0.71 17.55
N ALA A 160 -14.08 0.20 17.21
CA ALA A 160 -15.41 -0.13 16.68
C ALA A 160 -15.37 -0.78 15.28
N VAL A 161 -14.28 -0.56 14.53
CA VAL A 161 -14.11 -1.07 13.15
C VAL A 161 -12.96 -2.06 13.01
N ALA A 162 -12.21 -2.32 14.09
CA ALA A 162 -10.98 -3.12 14.04
C ALA A 162 -11.23 -4.58 13.59
N ASP A 163 -12.31 -5.22 14.04
CA ASP A 163 -12.62 -6.59 13.63
C ASP A 163 -13.06 -6.67 12.17
N ILE A 164 -13.78 -5.65 11.68
CA ILE A 164 -14.13 -5.53 10.25
C ILE A 164 -12.86 -5.31 9.42
N ALA A 165 -11.93 -4.48 9.91
CA ALA A 165 -10.65 -4.24 9.24
C ALA A 165 -9.86 -5.54 9.07
N MET A 166 -9.73 -6.34 10.13
CA MET A 166 -8.99 -7.62 10.07
C MET A 166 -9.65 -8.63 9.12
N ARG A 167 -10.99 -8.72 9.13
CA ARG A 167 -11.70 -9.59 8.18
C ARG A 167 -11.49 -9.21 6.73
N ARG A 168 -11.32 -7.94 6.44
CA ARG A 168 -11.05 -7.46 5.07
C ARG A 168 -9.61 -7.64 4.61
N LEU A 169 -8.65 -7.71 5.54
CA LEU A 169 -7.24 -7.88 5.20
C LEU A 169 -6.89 -9.32 4.79
N PHE A 170 -7.50 -10.32 5.44
CA PHE A 170 -7.05 -11.71 5.34
C PHE A 170 -8.22 -12.67 5.10
N ALA A 171 -7.96 -13.70 4.29
CA ALA A 171 -8.91 -14.79 4.10
C ALA A 171 -9.27 -15.47 5.43
N PRO A 172 -10.53 -15.98 5.61
CA PRO A 172 -10.98 -16.56 6.87
C PRO A 172 -10.11 -17.73 7.37
N GLU A 173 -9.68 -18.59 6.45
CA GLU A 173 -8.81 -19.71 6.78
C GLU A 173 -7.45 -19.24 7.31
N PHE A 174 -6.85 -18.25 6.62
CA PHE A 174 -5.58 -17.65 7.06
C PHE A 174 -5.69 -17.04 8.45
N GLN A 175 -6.81 -16.36 8.76
CA GLN A 175 -7.05 -15.77 10.08
C GLN A 175 -7.10 -16.85 11.17
N SER A 176 -7.81 -17.95 10.92
CA SER A 176 -7.94 -19.05 11.88
C SER A 176 -6.61 -19.76 12.18
N GLN A 177 -5.74 -19.85 11.18
CA GLN A 177 -4.42 -20.45 11.27
C GLN A 177 -3.36 -19.51 11.89
N ASN A 178 -3.61 -18.18 11.89
CA ASN A 178 -2.63 -17.17 12.29
C ASN A 178 -3.18 -16.17 13.35
N PRO A 179 -3.79 -16.62 14.46
CA PRO A 179 -4.48 -15.72 15.40
C PRO A 179 -3.54 -14.68 16.04
N GLU A 180 -2.28 -15.03 16.29
CA GLU A 180 -1.31 -14.08 16.84
C GLU A 180 -0.93 -12.97 15.84
N LEU A 181 -0.83 -13.30 14.55
CA LEU A 181 -0.61 -12.30 13.51
C LEU A 181 -1.78 -11.34 13.44
N ILE A 182 -3.01 -11.86 13.44
CA ILE A 182 -4.22 -11.05 13.40
C ILE A 182 -4.29 -10.11 14.61
N ALA A 183 -3.96 -10.60 15.81
CA ALA A 183 -3.91 -9.77 17.02
C ALA A 183 -2.85 -8.66 16.91
N ASP A 184 -1.65 -8.96 16.39
CA ASP A 184 -0.60 -7.96 16.14
C ASP A 184 -1.07 -6.90 15.11
N ARG A 185 -1.65 -7.32 13.98
CA ARG A 185 -2.17 -6.40 12.97
C ARG A 185 -3.28 -5.51 13.52
N LYS A 186 -4.20 -6.07 14.31
CA LYS A 186 -5.25 -5.32 15.00
C LYS A 186 -4.66 -4.29 15.95
N SER A 187 -3.66 -4.68 16.76
CA SER A 187 -2.97 -3.75 17.66
C SER A 187 -2.33 -2.59 16.92
N ARG A 188 -1.66 -2.85 15.79
CA ARG A 188 -1.05 -1.80 14.95
C ARG A 188 -2.09 -0.89 14.32
N PHE A 189 -3.17 -1.45 13.78
CA PHE A 189 -4.28 -0.65 13.23
C PHE A 189 -4.83 0.34 14.28
N LEU A 190 -4.93 -0.06 15.53
CA LEU A 190 -5.41 0.80 16.63
C LEU A 190 -4.47 1.98 16.96
N THR A 191 -3.22 1.98 16.46
CA THR A 191 -2.29 3.12 16.64
C THR A 191 -2.47 4.20 15.57
N LEU A 192 -3.27 3.96 14.52
CA LEU A 192 -3.53 4.94 13.47
C LEU A 192 -4.29 6.14 14.05
N PRO A 193 -3.88 7.39 13.77
CA PRO A 193 -4.69 8.56 14.15
C PRO A 193 -6.07 8.52 13.48
N THR A 194 -7.13 8.75 14.27
CA THR A 194 -8.51 8.72 13.76
C THR A 194 -8.74 9.74 12.65
N GLU A 195 -8.08 10.89 12.71
CA GLU A 195 -8.12 11.90 11.63
C GLU A 195 -7.58 11.36 10.31
N THR A 196 -6.44 10.66 10.35
CA THR A 196 -5.86 10.01 9.15
C THR A 196 -6.79 8.94 8.58
N PHE A 197 -7.37 8.10 9.45
CA PHE A 197 -8.32 7.08 9.01
C PHE A 197 -9.57 7.70 8.38
N HIS A 198 -10.13 8.75 9.01
CA HIS A 198 -11.27 9.51 8.49
C HIS A 198 -10.95 10.11 7.12
N GLY A 199 -9.83 10.82 7.00
CA GLY A 199 -9.40 11.44 5.76
C GLY A 199 -9.23 10.44 4.62
N ALA A 200 -8.57 9.31 4.89
CA ALA A 200 -8.40 8.26 3.89
C ALA A 200 -9.74 7.62 3.46
N CYS A 201 -10.66 7.36 4.40
CA CYS A 201 -12.00 6.86 4.08
C CYS A 201 -12.79 7.87 3.24
N THR A 202 -12.68 9.16 3.53
CA THR A 202 -13.33 10.23 2.73
C THR A 202 -12.76 10.22 1.31
N ALA A 203 -11.43 10.27 1.17
CA ALA A 203 -10.77 10.24 -0.14
C ALA A 203 -11.18 9.00 -0.98
N LEU A 204 -11.22 7.82 -0.36
CA LEU A 204 -11.64 6.58 -1.05
C LEU A 204 -13.13 6.59 -1.40
N SER A 205 -14.01 7.19 -0.57
CA SER A 205 -15.43 7.27 -0.85
C SER A 205 -15.77 8.22 -2.03
N GLU A 206 -14.88 9.13 -2.35
CA GLU A 206 -15.03 10.12 -3.43
C GLU A 206 -14.20 9.79 -4.67
N LEU A 207 -13.33 8.77 -4.58
CA LEU A 207 -12.37 8.43 -5.62
C LEU A 207 -13.03 8.06 -6.95
N ASP A 208 -12.58 8.71 -8.04
CA ASP A 208 -12.78 8.27 -9.42
C ASP A 208 -11.58 8.69 -10.28
N LEU A 209 -10.70 7.74 -10.57
CA LEU A 209 -9.49 7.96 -11.38
C LEU A 209 -9.70 7.58 -12.85
N ARG A 210 -10.83 6.94 -13.20
CA ARG A 210 -11.10 6.42 -14.56
C ARG A 210 -10.85 7.44 -15.67
N PRO A 211 -11.26 8.72 -15.54
CA PRO A 211 -11.06 9.68 -16.62
C PRO A 211 -9.60 10.00 -16.95
N GLN A 212 -8.67 9.66 -16.02
CA GLN A 212 -7.25 10.02 -16.14
C GLN A 212 -6.38 8.85 -16.64
N LEU A 213 -6.89 7.61 -16.61
CA LEU A 213 -6.07 6.41 -16.83
C LEU A 213 -5.65 6.19 -18.26
N ALA A 214 -6.50 6.53 -19.24
CA ALA A 214 -6.23 6.34 -20.67
C ALA A 214 -4.97 7.05 -21.18
N GLY A 215 -4.55 8.12 -20.49
CA GLY A 215 -3.33 8.88 -20.82
C GLY A 215 -2.06 8.35 -20.17
N MET A 216 -2.14 7.37 -19.29
CA MET A 216 -1.00 6.87 -18.53
C MET A 216 -0.27 5.75 -19.29
N SER A 217 0.89 6.06 -19.86
CA SER A 217 1.70 5.10 -20.63
C SER A 217 2.70 4.29 -19.79
N LEU A 218 2.76 4.52 -18.47
CA LEU A 218 3.69 3.85 -17.56
C LEU A 218 3.44 2.33 -17.55
N PRO A 219 4.46 1.47 -17.75
CA PRO A 219 4.30 0.03 -17.60
C PRO A 219 3.75 -0.30 -16.21
N THR A 220 2.64 -1.02 -16.16
CA THR A 220 1.91 -1.30 -14.91
C THR A 220 1.61 -2.78 -14.78
N LEU A 221 1.92 -3.34 -13.62
CA LEU A 221 1.48 -4.67 -13.21
C LEU A 221 0.39 -4.52 -12.15
N VAL A 222 -0.79 -5.04 -12.43
CA VAL A 222 -1.92 -5.10 -11.50
C VAL A 222 -1.99 -6.51 -10.93
N LEU A 223 -2.06 -6.62 -9.60
CA LEU A 223 -2.26 -7.90 -8.91
C LEU A 223 -3.50 -7.79 -8.03
N VAL A 224 -4.18 -8.91 -7.83
CA VAL A 224 -5.31 -9.00 -6.90
C VAL A 224 -5.43 -10.40 -6.33
N GLY A 225 -5.69 -10.51 -5.03
CA GLY A 225 -6.09 -11.78 -4.42
C GLY A 225 -7.50 -12.18 -4.85
N ASP A 226 -7.71 -13.45 -5.20
CA ASP A 226 -9.03 -13.96 -5.60
C ASP A 226 -10.06 -13.92 -4.46
N MET A 227 -9.59 -13.81 -3.20
CA MET A 227 -10.39 -13.71 -1.99
C MET A 227 -10.42 -12.28 -1.41
N ASP A 228 -10.00 -11.27 -2.15
CA ASP A 228 -10.05 -9.88 -1.67
C ASP A 228 -11.49 -9.34 -1.63
N GLU A 229 -12.01 -9.10 -0.41
CA GLU A 229 -13.32 -8.50 -0.18
C GLU A 229 -13.28 -6.97 -0.03
N ALA A 230 -12.08 -6.38 0.14
CA ALA A 230 -11.93 -4.93 0.31
C ALA A 230 -11.92 -4.20 -1.04
N THR A 231 -11.17 -4.73 -1.99
CA THR A 231 -11.09 -4.30 -3.40
C THR A 231 -11.21 -5.51 -4.31
N PRO A 232 -12.45 -6.04 -4.49
CA PRO A 232 -12.68 -7.31 -5.17
C PRO A 232 -12.09 -7.37 -6.57
N PRO A 233 -11.74 -8.57 -7.10
CA PRO A 233 -11.09 -8.76 -8.39
C PRO A 233 -11.69 -7.96 -9.57
N PRO A 234 -13.02 -7.75 -9.69
CA PRO A 234 -13.55 -6.90 -10.76
C PRO A 234 -13.00 -5.47 -10.80
N MET A 235 -12.61 -4.89 -9.65
CA MET A 235 -12.01 -3.56 -9.61
C MET A 235 -10.61 -3.53 -10.26
N SER A 236 -9.80 -4.55 -10.02
CA SER A 236 -8.47 -4.69 -10.63
C SER A 236 -8.57 -5.06 -12.11
N HIS A 237 -9.57 -5.84 -12.51
CA HIS A 237 -9.88 -6.08 -13.93
C HIS A 237 -10.24 -4.79 -14.67
N GLU A 238 -11.14 -3.96 -14.09
CA GLU A 238 -11.47 -2.64 -14.66
C GLU A 238 -10.23 -1.76 -14.76
N LEU A 239 -9.42 -1.67 -13.70
CA LEU A 239 -8.19 -0.89 -13.67
C LEU A 239 -7.22 -1.31 -14.78
N ALA A 240 -6.98 -2.61 -14.94
CA ALA A 240 -6.09 -3.14 -15.97
C ALA A 240 -6.60 -2.88 -17.39
N GLN A 241 -7.93 -2.90 -17.60
CA GLN A 241 -8.54 -2.58 -18.90
C GLN A 241 -8.44 -1.08 -19.25
N LEU A 242 -8.45 -0.20 -18.26
CA LEU A 242 -8.38 1.24 -18.47
C LEU A 242 -6.94 1.75 -18.68
N LEU A 243 -5.94 0.99 -18.26
CA LEU A 243 -4.53 1.33 -18.39
C LEU A 243 -3.95 0.78 -19.70
N PRO A 244 -3.35 1.62 -20.59
CA PRO A 244 -2.87 1.18 -21.91
C PRO A 244 -1.78 0.11 -21.86
N ASN A 245 -0.92 0.13 -20.84
CA ASN A 245 0.26 -0.75 -20.70
C ASN A 245 0.19 -1.58 -19.42
N ALA A 246 -0.96 -2.19 -19.14
CA ALA A 246 -1.15 -3.00 -17.93
C ALA A 246 -1.15 -4.50 -18.22
N GLN A 247 -0.60 -5.25 -17.28
CA GLN A 247 -0.77 -6.70 -17.14
C GLN A 247 -1.55 -6.97 -15.86
N LEU A 248 -2.40 -8.01 -15.84
CA LEU A 248 -3.16 -8.42 -14.66
C LEU A 248 -2.78 -9.84 -14.25
N ILE A 249 -2.57 -10.03 -12.94
CA ILE A 249 -2.37 -11.34 -12.33
C ILE A 249 -3.35 -11.48 -11.17
N VAL A 250 -4.08 -12.60 -11.12
CA VAL A 250 -4.92 -12.99 -9.99
C VAL A 250 -4.13 -13.99 -9.14
N LEU A 251 -3.99 -13.70 -7.85
CA LEU A 251 -3.26 -14.52 -6.89
C LEU A 251 -4.25 -15.45 -6.16
N GLU A 252 -4.11 -16.76 -6.40
CA GLU A 252 -4.99 -17.77 -5.81
C GLU A 252 -4.83 -17.84 -4.28
N SER A 253 -5.94 -18.04 -3.58
CA SER A 253 -6.01 -18.17 -2.11
C SER A 253 -5.43 -16.96 -1.35
N CYS A 254 -5.38 -15.80 -1.96
CA CYS A 254 -4.90 -14.55 -1.38
C CYS A 254 -6.06 -13.57 -1.15
N ALA A 255 -6.00 -12.83 -0.05
CA ALA A 255 -6.88 -11.72 0.23
C ALA A 255 -6.15 -10.38 0.03
N HIS A 256 -6.57 -9.32 0.74
CA HIS A 256 -6.19 -7.93 0.51
C HIS A 256 -4.71 -7.56 0.77
N VAL A 257 -3.95 -8.38 1.47
CA VAL A 257 -2.52 -8.11 1.75
C VAL A 257 -1.64 -9.30 1.37
N PRO A 258 -1.62 -9.68 0.07
CA PRO A 258 -0.92 -10.88 -0.40
C PRO A 258 0.60 -10.82 -0.14
N GLN A 259 1.21 -9.64 -0.12
CA GLN A 259 2.62 -9.46 0.21
C GLN A 259 2.97 -9.85 1.66
N LEU A 260 1.98 -9.92 2.55
CA LEU A 260 2.12 -10.38 3.94
C LEU A 260 1.58 -11.80 4.10
N GLN A 261 0.47 -12.14 3.45
CA GLN A 261 -0.16 -13.46 3.52
C GLN A 261 0.68 -14.52 2.82
N SER A 262 1.21 -14.22 1.65
CA SER A 262 1.95 -15.15 0.79
C SER A 262 3.14 -14.45 0.09
N PRO A 263 4.16 -13.98 0.85
CA PRO A 263 5.22 -13.13 0.32
C PRO A 263 6.05 -13.78 -0.79
N ASN A 264 6.25 -15.10 -0.76
CA ASN A 264 6.96 -15.83 -1.80
C ASN A 264 6.17 -15.84 -3.11
N VAL A 265 4.88 -16.17 -3.05
CA VAL A 265 3.98 -16.15 -4.22
C VAL A 265 3.91 -14.74 -4.81
N PHE A 266 3.79 -13.72 -3.95
CA PHE A 266 3.80 -12.34 -4.39
C PHE A 266 5.11 -11.99 -5.11
N MET A 267 6.27 -12.32 -4.50
CA MET A 267 7.60 -12.05 -5.10
C MET A 267 7.78 -12.75 -6.44
N GLU A 268 7.39 -14.01 -6.58
CA GLU A 268 7.48 -14.78 -7.83
C GLU A 268 6.71 -14.10 -8.96
N ASN A 269 5.52 -13.56 -8.67
CA ASN A 269 4.66 -12.92 -9.65
C ASN A 269 5.12 -11.51 -10.06
N ILE A 270 5.83 -10.77 -9.21
CA ILE A 270 6.34 -9.44 -9.56
C ILE A 270 7.75 -9.46 -10.16
N LYS A 271 8.54 -10.52 -9.91
CA LYS A 271 9.98 -10.56 -10.18
C LYS A 271 10.33 -10.18 -11.60
N ALA A 272 9.76 -10.87 -12.59
CA ALA A 272 10.06 -10.61 -14.00
C ALA A 272 9.73 -9.18 -14.43
N PHE A 273 8.67 -8.60 -13.86
CA PHE A 273 8.23 -7.24 -14.17
C PHE A 273 9.15 -6.17 -13.57
N ILE A 274 9.63 -6.36 -12.35
CA ILE A 274 10.50 -5.37 -11.68
C ILE A 274 11.97 -5.45 -12.13
N GLU A 275 12.39 -6.59 -12.71
CA GLU A 275 13.75 -6.80 -13.24
C GLU A 275 13.88 -6.49 -14.75
N ALA A 276 12.77 -6.29 -15.48
CA ALA A 276 12.74 -5.93 -16.91
C ALA A 276 13.15 -4.47 -17.10
#